data_6acaf6f81f7f0cd46f35741dbfa7bd43
#
_entry.id   6acaf6f81f7f0cd46f35741dbfa7bd43
#
_cell.length_a   1.000
_cell.length_b   1.000
_cell.length_c   1.000
_cell.angle_alpha   90.00
_cell.angle_beta   90.00
_cell.angle_gamma   90.00
#
_symmetry.space_group_name_H-M   'P 1'
#
loop_
_entity.id
_entity.type
_entity.pdbx_description
1 polymer ?
#
loop_
_entity_poly.entity_id
_entity_poly.type
_entity_poly.pdbx_seq_one_letter_code
_entity_poly.pdbx_strand_id
1 'polypeptide(L)'
;MLPPDLPPQERLTVLHVSQPVDGGLAHVVAGLVRSQVAAGLRVVVAAPPGGTLHAAAAVAGAEVVLWSARGTFGTALSGARRLARLIRRAGPHLVHAHGTRAGAAVQLAVRGRIPTVYQPHCWPFEADGALAARTAVVRERRTVRWAHRVVCASEAQRARGAAARVAGRWVVLPSGVDLRRFAPGDDDRRQERRDCLPALRDTVPAGAPLVVCVARLCRQKGQSTLLRAWTEVTAAVPDAHLVLVGDGPDRAALHRAAPPGVVFAGAVDGAAPWYRAADLVVLPSRWEGMALAPLEAMACGRPVVLTDVGGARECLPPDAADACLVPPDDPAALAAALTTLLAAPDRRTALGARLLEHVRSAHDARRTAGAVLNVYRELLAVPPVLTAARAGR
;
A
#
# COMPACT_ATOMS: atom_id res chain seq x y z
N MET A 1 2.69 27.63 -7.55
CA MET A 1 1.32 27.43 -8.04
C MET A 1 1.38 27.62 -9.54
N LEU A 2 1.01 26.63 -10.35
CA LEU A 2 0.86 26.82 -11.79
C LEU A 2 -0.42 27.64 -12.02
N PRO A 3 -0.46 28.58 -12.96
CA PRO A 3 -1.68 29.32 -13.25
C PRO A 3 -2.81 28.37 -13.66
N PRO A 4 -4.04 28.54 -13.17
CA PRO A 4 -5.16 27.62 -13.38
C PRO A 4 -5.69 27.59 -14.83
N ASP A 5 -5.30 28.52 -15.68
CA ASP A 5 -5.93 28.80 -16.98
C ASP A 5 -5.06 28.50 -18.21
N LEU A 6 -4.07 27.59 -18.08
CA LEU A 6 -3.33 27.13 -19.26
C LEU A 6 -4.23 26.28 -20.17
N PRO A 7 -4.21 26.51 -21.49
CA PRO A 7 -4.94 25.68 -22.43
C PRO A 7 -4.54 24.21 -22.30
N PRO A 8 -5.43 23.23 -22.59
CA PRO A 8 -5.20 21.80 -22.36
C PRO A 8 -3.90 21.26 -22.97
N GLN A 9 -3.37 21.90 -24.00
CA GLN A 9 -2.12 21.51 -24.69
C GLN A 9 -0.86 21.93 -23.94
N GLU A 10 -0.93 22.87 -23.01
CA GLU A 10 0.21 23.37 -22.20
C GLU A 10 0.27 22.75 -20.79
N ARG A 11 -0.72 21.94 -20.43
CA ARG A 11 -0.75 21.29 -19.13
C ARG A 11 0.29 20.16 -19.05
N LEU A 12 1.01 20.14 -17.94
CA LEU A 12 1.95 19.05 -17.67
C LEU A 12 1.19 17.69 -17.67
N THR A 13 1.59 16.79 -18.56
CA THR A 13 0.97 15.47 -18.69
C THR A 13 1.79 14.41 -17.95
N VAL A 14 1.16 13.73 -16.99
CA VAL A 14 1.73 12.60 -16.25
C VAL A 14 1.00 11.32 -16.62
N LEU A 15 1.77 10.27 -16.95
CA LEU A 15 1.24 8.94 -17.18
C LEU A 15 1.55 8.04 -15.97
N HIS A 16 0.53 7.62 -15.24
CA HIS A 16 0.64 6.54 -14.26
C HIS A 16 0.46 5.18 -14.93
N VAL A 17 1.37 4.26 -14.64
CA VAL A 17 1.26 2.87 -15.11
C VAL A 17 1.19 1.97 -13.89
N SER A 18 0.08 1.26 -13.72
CA SER A 18 -0.15 0.36 -12.58
C SER A 18 -0.61 -1.02 -13.06
N GLN A 19 -0.09 -2.08 -12.45
CA GLN A 19 -0.58 -3.44 -12.70
C GLN A 19 -1.64 -3.85 -11.67
N PRO A 20 -1.49 -3.63 -10.36
CA PRO A 20 -2.57 -3.80 -9.40
C PRO A 20 -3.64 -2.72 -9.58
N VAL A 21 -4.89 -3.14 -9.62
CA VAL A 21 -6.07 -2.27 -9.77
C VAL A 21 -6.93 -2.21 -8.52
N ASP A 22 -6.59 -3.02 -7.50
CA ASP A 22 -7.25 -3.11 -6.20
C ASP A 22 -6.26 -3.09 -5.05
N GLY A 23 -6.78 -2.91 -3.83
CA GLY A 23 -6.01 -2.91 -2.58
C GLY A 23 -5.20 -1.63 -2.36
N GLY A 24 -4.29 -1.68 -1.39
CA GLY A 24 -3.55 -0.51 -0.92
C GLY A 24 -2.78 0.24 -2.01
N LEU A 25 -2.14 -0.49 -2.96
CA LEU A 25 -1.42 0.15 -4.06
C LEU A 25 -2.38 0.96 -4.97
N ALA A 26 -3.54 0.41 -5.30
CA ALA A 26 -4.54 1.12 -6.09
C ALA A 26 -5.03 2.38 -5.36
N HIS A 27 -5.21 2.32 -4.05
CA HIS A 27 -5.59 3.48 -3.23
C HIS A 27 -4.49 4.58 -3.24
N VAL A 28 -3.21 4.20 -3.14
CA VAL A 28 -2.09 5.16 -3.27
C VAL A 28 -2.14 5.84 -4.63
N VAL A 29 -2.24 5.07 -5.71
CA VAL A 29 -2.28 5.63 -7.08
C VAL A 29 -3.50 6.55 -7.27
N ALA A 30 -4.69 6.13 -6.83
CA ALA A 30 -5.90 6.94 -6.93
C ALA A 30 -5.79 8.26 -6.12
N GLY A 31 -5.14 8.22 -4.95
CA GLY A 31 -4.86 9.41 -4.14
C GLY A 31 -3.92 10.39 -4.84
N LEU A 32 -2.84 9.89 -5.44
CA LEU A 32 -1.91 10.70 -6.24
C LEU A 32 -2.60 11.32 -7.46
N VAL A 33 -3.37 10.52 -8.21
CA VAL A 33 -4.13 10.97 -9.38
C VAL A 33 -5.07 12.12 -9.01
N ARG A 34 -5.87 11.96 -7.95
CA ARG A 34 -6.81 12.98 -7.47
C ARG A 34 -6.08 14.29 -7.13
N SER A 35 -4.97 14.18 -6.40
CA SER A 35 -4.18 15.35 -6.00
C SER A 35 -3.54 16.07 -7.20
N GLN A 36 -3.09 15.31 -8.21
CA GLN A 36 -2.45 15.85 -9.40
C GLN A 36 -3.45 16.52 -10.35
N VAL A 37 -4.64 15.92 -10.55
CA VAL A 37 -5.73 16.53 -11.31
C VAL A 37 -6.17 17.83 -10.62
N ALA A 38 -6.35 17.82 -9.29
CA ALA A 38 -6.67 19.01 -8.52
C ALA A 38 -5.58 20.10 -8.59
N ALA A 39 -4.32 19.71 -8.82
CA ALA A 39 -3.20 20.63 -9.06
C ALA A 39 -3.09 21.10 -10.52
N GLY A 40 -4.05 20.77 -11.38
CA GLY A 40 -4.13 21.23 -12.78
C GLY A 40 -3.34 20.39 -13.79
N LEU A 41 -2.80 19.23 -13.40
CA LEU A 41 -2.10 18.34 -14.33
C LEU A 41 -3.08 17.57 -15.22
N ARG A 42 -2.69 17.29 -16.47
CA ARG A 42 -3.33 16.24 -17.26
C ARG A 42 -2.80 14.89 -16.80
N VAL A 43 -3.67 14.05 -16.28
CA VAL A 43 -3.28 12.73 -15.77
C VAL A 43 -3.88 11.63 -16.63
N VAL A 44 -3.04 10.70 -17.07
CA VAL A 44 -3.41 9.48 -17.79
C VAL A 44 -3.07 8.28 -16.90
N VAL A 45 -4.01 7.33 -16.75
CA VAL A 45 -3.80 6.11 -15.97
C VAL A 45 -3.87 4.90 -16.89
N ALA A 46 -2.78 4.18 -17.03
CA ALA A 46 -2.70 2.93 -17.79
C ALA A 46 -2.69 1.73 -16.83
N ALA A 47 -3.75 0.94 -16.83
CA ALA A 47 -3.93 -0.19 -15.93
C ALA A 47 -4.75 -1.33 -16.57
N PRO A 48 -4.74 -2.56 -16.03
CA PRO A 48 -5.61 -3.64 -16.46
C PRO A 48 -7.09 -3.29 -16.29
N PRO A 49 -7.99 -3.91 -17.07
CA PRO A 49 -9.43 -3.71 -16.89
C PRO A 49 -9.91 -4.22 -15.53
N GLY A 50 -10.97 -3.61 -15.02
CA GLY A 50 -11.59 -3.95 -13.72
C GLY A 50 -10.92 -3.25 -12.54
N GLY A 51 -11.41 -3.58 -11.34
CA GLY A 51 -10.89 -3.05 -10.08
C GLY A 51 -11.29 -1.60 -9.78
N THR A 52 -10.96 -1.18 -8.57
CA THR A 52 -11.38 0.13 -8.02
C THR A 52 -10.58 1.31 -8.59
N LEU A 53 -9.36 1.07 -9.10
CA LEU A 53 -8.48 2.13 -9.61
C LEU A 53 -9.08 2.89 -10.79
N HIS A 54 -9.72 2.18 -11.74
CA HIS A 54 -10.29 2.80 -12.95
C HIS A 54 -11.41 3.78 -12.59
N ALA A 55 -12.37 3.32 -11.78
CA ALA A 55 -13.48 4.17 -11.34
C ALA A 55 -12.97 5.39 -10.55
N ALA A 56 -12.04 5.17 -9.61
CA ALA A 56 -11.47 6.23 -8.80
C ALA A 56 -10.68 7.26 -9.63
N ALA A 57 -9.93 6.81 -10.64
CA ALA A 57 -9.19 7.70 -11.53
C ALA A 57 -10.12 8.50 -12.44
N ALA A 58 -11.14 7.87 -13.02
CA ALA A 58 -12.14 8.54 -13.86
C ALA A 58 -12.94 9.59 -13.07
N VAL A 59 -13.39 9.25 -11.86
CA VAL A 59 -14.09 10.19 -10.96
C VAL A 59 -13.18 11.38 -10.60
N ALA A 60 -11.87 11.16 -10.47
CA ALA A 60 -10.91 12.24 -10.24
C ALA A 60 -10.66 13.12 -11.48
N GLY A 61 -11.18 12.77 -12.65
CA GLY A 61 -10.99 13.51 -13.90
C GLY A 61 -9.75 13.10 -14.71
N ALA A 62 -9.15 11.95 -14.42
CA ALA A 62 -8.05 11.41 -15.22
C ALA A 62 -8.55 10.64 -16.45
N GLU A 63 -7.75 10.64 -17.51
CA GLU A 63 -7.93 9.77 -18.67
C GLU A 63 -7.51 8.34 -18.31
N VAL A 64 -8.40 7.36 -18.51
CA VAL A 64 -8.13 5.95 -18.20
C VAL A 64 -7.93 5.16 -19.47
N VAL A 65 -6.82 4.42 -19.57
CA VAL A 65 -6.44 3.63 -20.74
C VAL A 65 -6.15 2.19 -20.34
N LEU A 66 -6.72 1.24 -21.05
CA LEU A 66 -6.53 -0.17 -20.78
C LEU A 66 -5.13 -0.64 -21.18
N TRP A 67 -4.39 -1.15 -20.21
CA TRP A 67 -3.10 -1.78 -20.42
C TRP A 67 -2.84 -2.86 -19.38
N SER A 68 -2.27 -3.98 -19.78
CA SER A 68 -1.81 -5.02 -18.86
C SER A 68 -0.51 -5.68 -19.35
N ALA A 69 0.37 -6.01 -18.38
CA ALA A 69 1.53 -6.87 -18.59
C ALA A 69 1.15 -8.29 -18.15
N ARG A 70 0.46 -9.06 -19.01
CA ARG A 70 0.12 -10.47 -18.70
C ARG A 70 1.21 -11.40 -19.22
N GLY A 71 1.57 -12.44 -18.44
CA GLY A 71 2.17 -13.68 -18.89
C GLY A 71 3.70 -13.81 -18.80
N THR A 72 4.24 -14.80 -19.52
CA THR A 72 5.64 -15.19 -19.61
C THR A 72 6.53 -14.14 -20.30
N PHE A 73 7.84 -14.39 -20.39
CA PHE A 73 8.82 -13.44 -20.93
C PHE A 73 8.45 -12.87 -22.33
N GLY A 74 7.91 -13.70 -23.24
CA GLY A 74 7.46 -13.25 -24.57
C GLY A 74 6.27 -12.28 -24.53
N THR A 75 5.35 -12.47 -23.59
CA THR A 75 4.20 -11.58 -23.40
C THR A 75 4.58 -10.30 -22.65
N ALA A 76 5.64 -10.30 -21.85
CA ALA A 76 6.19 -9.08 -21.24
C ALA A 76 6.72 -8.10 -22.30
N LEU A 77 7.40 -8.62 -23.35
CA LEU A 77 7.89 -7.78 -24.45
C LEU A 77 6.74 -7.20 -25.28
N SER A 78 5.70 -7.99 -25.56
CA SER A 78 4.50 -7.51 -26.26
C SER A 78 3.75 -6.46 -25.44
N GLY A 79 3.68 -6.64 -24.11
CA GLY A 79 3.12 -5.66 -23.16
C GLY A 79 3.89 -4.34 -23.19
N ALA A 80 5.24 -4.41 -23.19
CA ALA A 80 6.10 -3.22 -23.28
C ALA A 80 5.95 -2.50 -24.63
N ARG A 81 5.81 -3.24 -25.75
CA ARG A 81 5.56 -2.64 -27.07
C ARG A 81 4.20 -1.94 -27.15
N ARG A 82 3.14 -2.52 -26.56
CA ARG A 82 1.82 -1.87 -26.44
C ARG A 82 1.92 -0.60 -25.59
N LEU A 83 2.63 -0.68 -24.46
CA LEU A 83 2.85 0.47 -23.61
C LEU A 83 3.63 1.59 -24.32
N ALA A 84 4.66 1.25 -25.11
CA ALA A 84 5.40 2.22 -25.90
C ALA A 84 4.52 2.95 -26.94
N ARG A 85 3.55 2.26 -27.56
CA ARG A 85 2.57 2.89 -28.45
C ARG A 85 1.63 3.84 -27.69
N LEU A 86 1.16 3.42 -26.52
CA LEU A 86 0.32 4.22 -25.65
C LEU A 86 1.08 5.49 -25.19
N ILE A 87 2.33 5.35 -24.74
CA ILE A 87 3.19 6.47 -24.33
C ILE A 87 3.34 7.48 -25.47
N ARG A 88 3.60 7.01 -26.70
CA ARG A 88 3.71 7.92 -27.86
C ARG A 88 2.41 8.68 -28.17
N ARG A 89 1.24 8.03 -27.99
CA ARG A 89 -0.06 8.67 -28.20
C ARG A 89 -0.43 9.66 -27.12
N ALA A 90 -0.14 9.30 -25.84
CA ALA A 90 -0.45 10.15 -24.69
C ALA A 90 0.48 11.37 -24.58
N GLY A 91 1.72 11.27 -25.13
CA GLY A 91 2.72 12.33 -25.08
C GLY A 91 3.06 12.80 -23.67
N PRO A 92 3.32 11.90 -22.68
CA PRO A 92 3.53 12.33 -21.31
C PRO A 92 4.88 13.01 -21.15
N HIS A 93 4.93 14.07 -20.35
CA HIS A 93 6.17 14.72 -19.92
C HIS A 93 6.91 13.89 -18.86
N LEU A 94 6.15 13.05 -18.10
CA LEU A 94 6.70 12.18 -17.07
C LEU A 94 5.87 10.89 -17.00
N VAL A 95 6.56 9.77 -16.73
CA VAL A 95 5.93 8.46 -16.48
C VAL A 95 6.20 8.05 -15.02
N HIS A 96 5.15 7.71 -14.28
CA HIS A 96 5.24 7.13 -12.94
C HIS A 96 4.77 5.67 -12.95
N ALA A 97 5.68 4.75 -12.71
CA ALA A 97 5.45 3.32 -12.73
C ALA A 97 5.25 2.77 -11.32
N HIS A 98 4.13 2.06 -11.08
CA HIS A 98 3.75 1.51 -9.78
C HIS A 98 3.83 -0.01 -9.76
N GLY A 99 4.68 -0.53 -8.88
CA GLY A 99 4.94 -1.96 -8.71
C GLY A 99 5.85 -2.55 -9.79
N THR A 100 6.37 -3.72 -9.51
CA THR A 100 7.45 -4.37 -10.26
C THR A 100 7.12 -4.63 -11.73
N ARG A 101 5.91 -5.14 -12.01
CA ARG A 101 5.52 -5.49 -13.41
C ARG A 101 5.36 -4.24 -14.27
N ALA A 102 4.71 -3.22 -13.75
CA ALA A 102 4.58 -1.94 -14.43
C ALA A 102 5.94 -1.27 -14.59
N GLY A 103 6.77 -1.26 -13.54
CA GLY A 103 8.13 -0.77 -13.57
C GLY A 103 8.95 -1.39 -14.69
N ALA A 104 9.00 -2.72 -14.77
CA ALA A 104 9.74 -3.42 -15.83
C ALA A 104 9.23 -3.07 -17.23
N ALA A 105 7.91 -3.01 -17.43
CA ALA A 105 7.33 -2.67 -18.73
C ALA A 105 7.62 -1.23 -19.16
N VAL A 106 7.51 -0.27 -18.22
CA VAL A 106 7.85 1.14 -18.45
C VAL A 106 9.33 1.28 -18.81
N GLN A 107 10.22 0.68 -18.03
CA GLN A 107 11.66 0.76 -18.28
C GLN A 107 12.04 0.21 -19.67
N LEU A 108 11.44 -0.89 -20.09
CA LEU A 108 11.65 -1.45 -21.44
C LEU A 108 11.04 -0.57 -22.54
N ALA A 109 9.89 0.07 -22.29
CA ALA A 109 9.22 0.92 -23.26
C ALA A 109 9.93 2.26 -23.45
N VAL A 110 10.38 2.88 -22.36
CA VAL A 110 10.93 4.25 -22.34
C VAL A 110 12.46 4.27 -22.49
N ARG A 111 13.16 3.34 -21.83
CA ARG A 111 14.64 3.26 -21.81
C ARG A 111 15.32 4.59 -21.47
N GLY A 112 14.80 5.28 -20.46
CA GLY A 112 15.36 6.56 -19.98
C GLY A 112 15.11 7.78 -20.86
N ARG A 113 14.35 7.67 -21.97
CA ARG A 113 14.08 8.78 -22.90
C ARG A 113 13.03 9.78 -22.42
N ILE A 114 12.25 9.41 -21.42
CA ILE A 114 11.25 10.26 -20.77
C ILE A 114 11.54 10.24 -19.28
N PRO A 115 11.44 11.37 -18.56
CA PRO A 115 11.52 11.40 -17.12
C PRO A 115 10.63 10.33 -16.48
N THR A 116 11.23 9.44 -15.67
CA THR A 116 10.53 8.26 -15.13
C THR A 116 10.76 8.15 -13.64
N VAL A 117 9.67 8.09 -12.90
CA VAL A 117 9.61 7.72 -11.49
C VAL A 117 9.20 6.26 -11.38
N TYR A 118 9.92 5.49 -10.58
CA TYR A 118 9.57 4.11 -10.26
C TYR A 118 9.27 3.97 -8.77
N GLN A 119 8.10 3.45 -8.44
CA GLN A 119 7.69 3.18 -7.07
C GLN A 119 7.37 1.68 -6.92
N PRO A 120 8.28 0.88 -6.32
CA PRO A 120 8.09 -0.57 -6.20
C PRO A 120 6.96 -0.97 -5.25
N HIS A 121 6.65 -0.16 -4.23
CA HIS A 121 5.74 -0.40 -3.10
C HIS A 121 6.20 -1.53 -2.16
N CYS A 122 6.70 -2.64 -2.67
CA CYS A 122 7.45 -3.68 -1.98
C CYS A 122 8.44 -4.31 -2.97
N TRP A 123 9.51 -4.92 -2.46
CA TRP A 123 10.47 -5.55 -3.35
C TRP A 123 10.02 -6.98 -3.72
N PRO A 124 10.11 -7.36 -5.00
CA PRO A 124 9.70 -8.70 -5.43
C PRO A 124 10.61 -9.81 -4.91
N PHE A 125 11.83 -9.48 -4.49
CA PHE A 125 12.79 -10.43 -3.92
C PHE A 125 12.57 -10.69 -2.42
N GLU A 126 11.60 -10.01 -1.80
CA GLU A 126 11.13 -10.32 -0.44
C GLU A 126 10.08 -11.46 -0.45
N ALA A 127 9.46 -11.71 -1.60
CA ALA A 127 8.62 -12.87 -1.80
C ALA A 127 9.47 -14.13 -2.00
N ASP A 128 8.91 -15.26 -1.82
CA ASP A 128 9.45 -16.59 -1.66
C ASP A 128 10.54 -17.15 -2.58
N GLY A 129 11.38 -17.99 -1.96
CA GLY A 129 12.30 -18.92 -2.59
C GLY A 129 13.59 -18.25 -3.06
N ALA A 130 14.73 -18.81 -2.63
CA ALA A 130 16.05 -18.24 -2.90
C ALA A 130 16.35 -18.02 -4.40
N LEU A 131 15.89 -18.93 -5.27
CA LEU A 131 16.09 -18.80 -6.71
C LEU A 131 15.21 -17.70 -7.32
N ALA A 132 13.93 -17.63 -6.92
CA ALA A 132 13.00 -16.60 -7.36
C ALA A 132 13.47 -15.21 -6.87
N ALA A 133 13.94 -15.10 -5.64
CA ALA A 133 14.51 -13.88 -5.10
C ALA A 133 15.75 -13.43 -5.89
N ARG A 134 16.68 -14.32 -6.19
CA ARG A 134 17.88 -14.02 -7.01
C ARG A 134 17.52 -13.52 -8.41
N THR A 135 16.58 -14.16 -9.08
CA THR A 135 16.12 -13.73 -10.41
C THR A 135 15.40 -12.39 -10.35
N ALA A 136 14.61 -12.16 -9.30
CA ALA A 136 13.96 -10.87 -9.06
C ALA A 136 14.99 -9.74 -8.83
N VAL A 137 16.03 -9.97 -8.03
CA VAL A 137 17.13 -9.00 -7.82
C VAL A 137 17.81 -8.64 -9.14
N VAL A 138 18.18 -9.64 -9.96
CA VAL A 138 18.82 -9.39 -11.26
C VAL A 138 17.93 -8.57 -12.18
N ARG A 139 16.62 -8.87 -12.19
CA ARG A 139 15.65 -8.11 -12.96
C ARG A 139 15.54 -6.66 -12.47
N GLU A 140 15.40 -6.44 -11.17
CA GLU A 140 15.31 -5.09 -10.59
C GLU A 140 16.58 -4.27 -10.88
N ARG A 141 17.77 -4.84 -10.70
CA ARG A 141 19.04 -4.18 -11.04
C ARG A 141 19.10 -3.72 -12.50
N ARG A 142 18.58 -4.54 -13.43
CA ARG A 142 18.59 -4.22 -14.86
C ARG A 142 17.55 -3.18 -15.23
N THR A 143 16.37 -3.25 -14.65
CA THR A 143 15.25 -2.35 -15.02
C THR A 143 15.38 -0.99 -14.36
N VAL A 144 15.73 -0.90 -13.09
CA VAL A 144 15.81 0.37 -12.35
C VAL A 144 16.87 1.33 -12.89
N ARG A 145 17.90 0.85 -13.59
CA ARG A 145 18.96 1.70 -14.17
C ARG A 145 18.46 2.84 -15.09
N TRP A 146 17.27 2.72 -15.63
CA TRP A 146 16.64 3.74 -16.48
C TRP A 146 15.62 4.61 -15.74
N ALA A 147 15.39 4.35 -14.45
CA ALA A 147 14.54 5.21 -13.63
C ALA A 147 15.31 6.48 -13.22
N HIS A 148 14.69 7.63 -13.39
CA HIS A 148 15.29 8.91 -12.98
C HIS A 148 15.19 9.12 -11.47
N ARG A 149 14.14 8.57 -10.85
CA ARG A 149 13.96 8.48 -9.39
C ARG A 149 13.32 7.15 -9.01
N VAL A 150 13.73 6.63 -7.88
CA VAL A 150 13.09 5.46 -7.24
C VAL A 150 12.49 5.93 -5.92
N VAL A 151 11.17 5.90 -5.83
CA VAL A 151 10.45 6.30 -4.63
C VAL A 151 10.21 5.09 -3.75
N CYS A 152 10.75 5.13 -2.53
CA CYS A 152 10.49 4.15 -1.48
C CYS A 152 9.54 4.72 -0.44
N ALA A 153 8.66 3.89 0.09
CA ALA A 153 7.69 4.30 1.11
C ALA A 153 8.31 4.31 2.53
N SER A 154 9.53 3.79 2.69
CA SER A 154 10.25 3.74 3.97
C SER A 154 11.75 3.70 3.75
N GLU A 155 12.49 4.11 4.76
CA GLU A 155 13.95 3.98 4.79
C GLU A 155 14.37 2.50 4.81
N ALA A 156 13.63 1.65 5.52
CA ALA A 156 13.83 0.20 5.50
C ALA A 156 13.69 -0.36 4.08
N GLN A 157 12.71 0.08 3.32
CA GLN A 157 12.55 -0.33 1.92
C GLN A 157 13.73 0.13 1.05
N ARG A 158 14.19 1.37 1.23
CA ARG A 158 15.39 1.90 0.55
C ARG A 158 16.63 1.08 0.89
N ALA A 159 16.86 0.83 2.18
CA ALA A 159 18.02 0.07 2.67
C ALA A 159 18.04 -1.35 2.09
N ARG A 160 16.90 -2.04 2.02
CA ARG A 160 16.78 -3.36 1.38
C ARG A 160 17.12 -3.32 -0.12
N GLY A 161 16.64 -2.30 -0.84
CA GLY A 161 17.01 -2.10 -2.23
C GLY A 161 18.52 -1.88 -2.41
N ALA A 162 19.13 -1.06 -1.57
CA ALA A 162 20.56 -0.80 -1.57
C ALA A 162 21.38 -2.07 -1.23
N ALA A 163 20.99 -2.82 -0.20
CA ALA A 163 21.60 -4.10 0.16
C ALA A 163 21.52 -5.13 -0.99
N ALA A 164 20.43 -5.14 -1.73
CA ALA A 164 20.28 -5.92 -2.95
C ALA A 164 21.07 -5.34 -4.14
N ARG A 165 21.86 -4.29 -3.95
CA ARG A 165 22.64 -3.58 -4.99
C ARG A 165 21.77 -3.14 -6.19
N VAL A 166 20.52 -2.75 -5.92
CA VAL A 166 19.68 -2.07 -6.92
C VAL A 166 20.17 -0.63 -7.00
N ALA A 167 20.75 -0.25 -8.15
CA ALA A 167 21.25 1.10 -8.34
C ALA A 167 20.08 2.05 -8.64
N GLY A 168 19.93 3.13 -7.85
CA GLY A 168 18.85 4.10 -8.05
C GLY A 168 19.16 5.45 -7.42
N ARG A 169 18.52 6.49 -7.95
CA ARG A 169 18.43 7.80 -7.30
C ARG A 169 17.23 7.77 -6.38
N TRP A 170 17.48 7.45 -5.12
CA TRP A 170 16.50 7.16 -4.12
C TRP A 170 15.83 8.42 -3.56
N VAL A 171 14.53 8.34 -3.36
CA VAL A 171 13.74 9.31 -2.59
C VAL A 171 12.85 8.51 -1.65
N VAL A 172 12.86 8.84 -0.37
CA VAL A 172 11.97 8.22 0.61
C VAL A 172 10.79 9.15 0.85
N LEU A 173 9.60 8.69 0.49
CA LEU A 173 8.34 9.39 0.68
C LEU A 173 7.38 8.45 1.42
N PRO A 174 7.21 8.62 2.73
CA PRO A 174 6.32 7.78 3.51
C PRO A 174 4.90 7.74 2.95
N SER A 175 4.26 6.57 3.05
CA SER A 175 2.86 6.44 2.69
C SER A 175 2.00 7.38 3.54
N GLY A 176 0.97 7.95 2.92
CA GLY A 176 0.01 8.79 3.60
C GLY A 176 -1.39 8.20 3.54
N VAL A 177 -2.23 8.57 4.50
CA VAL A 177 -3.63 8.20 4.60
C VAL A 177 -4.54 9.40 4.36
N ASP A 178 -5.70 9.18 3.75
CA ASP A 178 -6.73 10.20 3.57
C ASP A 178 -7.47 10.44 4.90
N LEU A 179 -7.05 11.46 5.62
CA LEU A 179 -7.58 11.84 6.94
C LEU A 179 -9.03 12.34 6.92
N ARG A 180 -9.62 12.58 5.74
CA ARG A 180 -11.05 12.89 5.60
C ARG A 180 -11.88 11.63 5.54
N ARG A 181 -11.37 10.60 4.85
CA ARG A 181 -12.02 9.29 4.72
C ARG A 181 -11.85 8.45 5.98
N PHE A 182 -10.64 8.46 6.53
CA PHE A 182 -10.28 7.74 7.75
C PHE A 182 -10.15 8.74 8.89
N ALA A 183 -11.16 8.78 9.73
CA ALA A 183 -11.25 9.60 10.91
C ALA A 183 -11.94 8.81 12.03
N PRO A 184 -11.68 9.13 13.28
CA PRO A 184 -12.37 8.51 14.40
C PRO A 184 -13.89 8.56 14.21
N GLY A 185 -14.56 7.60 14.78
CA GLY A 185 -15.98 7.66 14.98
C GLY A 185 -16.29 7.99 16.45
N ASP A 186 -17.54 8.19 16.76
CA ASP A 186 -18.02 8.29 18.11
C ASP A 186 -17.97 6.90 18.76
N ASP A 187 -17.13 6.71 19.78
CA ASP A 187 -16.94 5.40 20.43
C ASP A 187 -18.16 4.93 21.21
N ASP A 188 -18.99 5.84 21.71
CA ASP A 188 -20.25 5.49 22.36
C ASP A 188 -21.22 4.82 21.39
N ARG A 189 -21.08 5.07 20.11
CA ARG A 189 -21.89 4.45 19.04
C ARG A 189 -21.18 3.27 18.36
N ARG A 190 -20.16 2.68 18.98
CA ARG A 190 -19.40 1.57 18.38
C ARG A 190 -20.25 0.35 18.12
N GLN A 191 -21.15 0.02 19.05
CA GLN A 191 -22.06 -1.12 18.89
C GLN A 191 -23.04 -0.91 17.73
N GLU A 192 -23.64 0.28 17.58
CA GLU A 192 -24.51 0.59 16.44
C GLU A 192 -23.78 0.40 15.10
N ARG A 193 -22.46 0.73 15.04
CA ARG A 193 -21.66 0.50 13.84
C ARG A 193 -21.40 -0.97 13.56
N ARG A 194 -21.23 -1.79 14.59
CA ARG A 194 -21.11 -3.25 14.42
C ARG A 194 -22.40 -3.81 13.85
N ASP A 195 -23.53 -3.35 14.35
CA ASP A 195 -24.86 -3.79 13.90
C ASP A 195 -25.15 -3.39 12.45
N CYS A 196 -24.50 -2.31 11.95
CA CYS A 196 -24.56 -1.92 10.55
C CYS A 196 -23.68 -2.77 9.62
N LEU A 197 -22.81 -3.64 10.15
CA LEU A 197 -21.95 -4.52 9.38
C LEU A 197 -22.53 -5.94 9.37
N PRO A 198 -23.11 -6.43 8.26
CA PRO A 198 -23.84 -7.69 8.24
C PRO A 198 -23.03 -8.89 8.78
N ALA A 199 -21.73 -8.92 8.50
CA ALA A 199 -20.85 -9.98 8.97
C ALA A 199 -20.57 -9.93 10.49
N LEU A 200 -20.90 -8.84 11.18
CA LEU A 200 -20.73 -8.69 12.64
C LEU A 200 -22.04 -8.84 13.41
N ARG A 201 -23.12 -8.34 12.86
CA ARG A 201 -24.42 -8.23 13.51
C ARG A 201 -24.86 -9.52 14.20
N ASP A 202 -24.74 -10.65 13.48
CA ASP A 202 -25.23 -11.93 13.90
C ASP A 202 -24.14 -12.86 14.48
N THR A 203 -22.88 -12.40 14.48
CA THR A 203 -21.74 -13.25 14.81
C THR A 203 -20.88 -12.72 15.96
N VAL A 204 -20.95 -11.43 16.26
CA VAL A 204 -20.15 -10.80 17.34
C VAL A 204 -21.10 -10.26 18.40
N PRO A 205 -21.11 -10.83 19.61
CA PRO A 205 -21.96 -10.35 20.70
C PRO A 205 -21.71 -8.90 21.06
N ALA A 206 -22.74 -8.22 21.56
CA ALA A 206 -22.61 -6.85 22.04
C ALA A 206 -21.55 -6.76 23.14
N GLY A 207 -20.66 -5.79 23.05
CA GLY A 207 -19.58 -5.59 24.02
C GLY A 207 -18.39 -6.55 23.90
N ALA A 208 -18.45 -7.59 23.06
CA ALA A 208 -17.35 -8.51 22.86
C ALA A 208 -16.12 -7.79 22.26
N PRO A 209 -14.87 -8.07 22.73
CA PRO A 209 -13.67 -7.51 22.16
C PRO A 209 -13.49 -7.91 20.69
N LEU A 210 -13.29 -6.92 19.80
CA LEU A 210 -13.22 -7.13 18.38
C LEU A 210 -11.84 -6.75 17.82
N VAL A 211 -11.13 -7.75 17.29
CA VAL A 211 -9.88 -7.57 16.53
C VAL A 211 -10.17 -7.64 15.04
N VAL A 212 -9.66 -6.67 14.29
CA VAL A 212 -9.88 -6.59 12.82
C VAL A 212 -8.55 -6.68 12.09
N CYS A 213 -8.50 -7.53 11.06
CA CYS A 213 -7.38 -7.62 10.11
C CYS A 213 -7.89 -7.26 8.72
N VAL A 214 -7.52 -6.08 8.21
CA VAL A 214 -7.87 -5.65 6.85
C VAL A 214 -6.69 -5.89 5.93
N ALA A 215 -6.77 -6.89 5.09
CA ALA A 215 -5.70 -7.23 4.15
C ALA A 215 -6.18 -8.20 3.06
N ARG A 216 -5.46 -8.23 1.94
CA ARG A 216 -5.60 -9.31 0.96
C ARG A 216 -5.26 -10.65 1.62
N LEU A 217 -6.07 -11.67 1.44
CA LEU A 217 -5.84 -13.01 1.99
C LEU A 217 -4.78 -13.75 1.17
N CYS A 218 -3.51 -13.56 1.54
CA CYS A 218 -2.37 -14.14 0.83
C CYS A 218 -1.18 -14.31 1.79
N ARG A 219 -0.23 -15.16 1.42
CA ARG A 219 0.95 -15.50 2.22
C ARG A 219 1.70 -14.26 2.74
N GLN A 220 1.84 -13.20 1.94
CA GLN A 220 2.48 -11.94 2.35
C GLN A 220 1.90 -11.38 3.65
N LYS A 221 0.58 -11.46 3.80
CA LYS A 221 -0.15 -10.81 4.89
C LYS A 221 -0.21 -11.62 6.19
N GLY A 222 0.31 -12.85 6.18
CA GLY A 222 0.58 -13.63 7.38
C GLY A 222 -0.65 -14.06 8.20
N GLN A 223 -1.87 -14.06 7.61
CA GLN A 223 -3.08 -14.46 8.35
C GLN A 223 -2.98 -15.86 8.94
N SER A 224 -2.23 -16.77 8.33
CA SER A 224 -2.00 -18.11 8.90
C SER A 224 -1.25 -18.06 10.25
N THR A 225 -0.35 -17.10 10.46
CA THR A 225 0.30 -16.87 11.75
C THR A 225 -0.70 -16.31 12.76
N LEU A 226 -1.57 -15.39 12.33
CA LEU A 226 -2.63 -14.83 13.16
C LEU A 226 -3.63 -15.89 13.63
N LEU A 227 -4.05 -16.80 12.73
CA LEU A 227 -4.98 -17.87 13.11
C LEU A 227 -4.37 -18.85 14.14
N ARG A 228 -3.06 -19.12 14.05
CA ARG A 228 -2.36 -19.90 15.08
C ARG A 228 -2.30 -19.16 16.43
N ALA A 229 -1.98 -17.86 16.39
CA ALA A 229 -1.99 -17.03 17.59
C ALA A 229 -3.39 -16.92 18.21
N TRP A 230 -4.43 -16.95 17.38
CA TRP A 230 -5.80 -16.73 17.84
C TRP A 230 -6.30 -17.79 18.82
N THR A 231 -5.83 -19.02 18.73
CA THR A 231 -6.13 -20.09 19.70
C THR A 231 -5.67 -19.72 21.12
N GLU A 232 -4.50 -19.12 21.25
CA GLU A 232 -3.98 -18.67 22.55
C GLU A 232 -4.71 -17.40 23.03
N VAL A 233 -5.07 -16.50 22.10
CA VAL A 233 -5.86 -15.30 22.42
C VAL A 233 -7.22 -15.67 23.00
N THR A 234 -7.95 -16.61 22.37
CA THR A 234 -9.27 -17.04 22.85
C THR A 234 -9.19 -17.86 24.15
N ALA A 235 -8.08 -18.53 24.42
CA ALA A 235 -7.86 -19.17 25.72
C ALA A 235 -7.72 -18.13 26.86
N ALA A 236 -7.12 -16.98 26.59
CA ALA A 236 -6.92 -15.90 27.58
C ALA A 236 -8.09 -14.90 27.62
N VAL A 237 -8.78 -14.66 26.51
CA VAL A 237 -9.91 -13.75 26.34
C VAL A 237 -11.02 -14.48 25.56
N PRO A 238 -11.82 -15.32 26.23
CA PRO A 238 -12.78 -16.23 25.55
C PRO A 238 -13.81 -15.54 24.66
N ASP A 239 -14.23 -14.34 25.02
CA ASP A 239 -15.23 -13.56 24.28
C ASP A 239 -14.63 -12.76 23.11
N ALA A 240 -13.31 -12.84 22.85
CA ALA A 240 -12.68 -12.11 21.77
C ALA A 240 -13.07 -12.67 20.40
N HIS A 241 -13.33 -11.78 19.45
CA HIS A 241 -13.66 -12.10 18.06
C HIS A 241 -12.61 -11.52 17.11
N LEU A 242 -12.27 -12.29 16.08
CA LEU A 242 -11.38 -11.86 14.99
C LEU A 242 -12.16 -11.76 13.69
N VAL A 243 -12.01 -10.62 13.00
CA VAL A 243 -12.57 -10.46 11.66
C VAL A 243 -11.48 -10.27 10.63
N LEU A 244 -11.46 -11.12 9.62
CA LEU A 244 -10.62 -11.01 8.44
C LEU A 244 -11.40 -10.33 7.32
N VAL A 245 -11.01 -9.08 7.01
CA VAL A 245 -11.64 -8.26 5.98
C VAL A 245 -10.74 -8.26 4.75
N GLY A 246 -11.25 -8.78 3.65
CA GLY A 246 -10.55 -8.91 2.40
C GLY A 246 -10.77 -10.26 1.73
N ASP A 247 -10.21 -10.43 0.55
CA ASP A 247 -10.24 -11.66 -0.22
C ASP A 247 -8.86 -11.97 -0.80
N GLY A 248 -8.64 -13.16 -1.32
CA GLY A 248 -7.39 -13.55 -1.92
C GLY A 248 -7.19 -15.05 -2.09
N PRO A 249 -6.06 -15.45 -2.67
CA PRO A 249 -5.80 -16.85 -3.03
C PRO A 249 -5.80 -17.81 -1.84
N ASP A 250 -5.48 -17.33 -0.63
CA ASP A 250 -5.38 -18.18 0.56
C ASP A 250 -6.72 -18.32 1.32
N ARG A 251 -7.80 -17.67 0.87
CA ARG A 251 -9.10 -17.65 1.55
C ARG A 251 -9.59 -19.05 1.95
N ALA A 252 -9.61 -19.99 1.02
CA ALA A 252 -10.12 -21.33 1.29
C ALA A 252 -9.24 -22.09 2.29
N ALA A 253 -7.92 -21.91 2.25
CA ALA A 253 -7.00 -22.53 3.19
C ALA A 253 -7.15 -21.93 4.59
N LEU A 254 -7.24 -20.60 4.69
CA LEU A 254 -7.43 -19.89 5.95
C LEU A 254 -8.78 -20.25 6.59
N HIS A 255 -9.84 -20.33 5.79
CA HIS A 255 -11.17 -20.72 6.29
C HIS A 255 -11.19 -22.12 6.91
N ARG A 256 -10.49 -23.10 6.29
CA ARG A 256 -10.37 -24.46 6.85
C ARG A 256 -9.54 -24.52 8.15
N ALA A 257 -8.56 -23.60 8.29
CA ALA A 257 -7.67 -23.56 9.45
C ALA A 257 -8.15 -22.62 10.56
N ALA A 258 -9.27 -21.92 10.36
CA ALA A 258 -9.75 -20.92 11.30
C ALA A 258 -10.32 -21.59 12.56
N PRO A 259 -9.86 -21.19 13.77
CA PRO A 259 -10.48 -21.61 15.03
C PRO A 259 -11.84 -20.90 15.23
N PRO A 260 -12.65 -21.32 16.23
CA PRO A 260 -13.88 -20.62 16.59
C PRO A 260 -13.67 -19.12 16.86
N GLY A 261 -14.69 -18.29 16.63
CA GLY A 261 -14.63 -16.83 16.85
C GLY A 261 -13.94 -16.05 15.72
N VAL A 262 -13.62 -16.70 14.58
CA VAL A 262 -13.04 -16.03 13.41
C VAL A 262 -14.10 -15.86 12.32
N VAL A 263 -14.32 -14.60 11.91
CA VAL A 263 -15.28 -14.20 10.88
C VAL A 263 -14.54 -13.77 9.61
N PHE A 264 -15.02 -14.20 8.45
CA PHE A 264 -14.51 -13.81 7.13
C PHE A 264 -15.51 -12.87 6.46
N ALA A 265 -15.22 -11.58 6.46
CA ALA A 265 -16.10 -10.56 5.88
C ALA A 265 -16.06 -10.48 4.35
N GLY A 266 -15.05 -11.09 3.70
CA GLY A 266 -14.84 -10.96 2.27
C GLY A 266 -14.27 -9.61 1.85
N ALA A 267 -14.22 -9.37 0.54
CA ALA A 267 -13.82 -8.08 -0.01
C ALA A 267 -14.88 -7.01 0.28
N VAL A 268 -14.43 -5.79 0.60
CA VAL A 268 -15.31 -4.67 0.96
C VAL A 268 -14.93 -3.41 0.18
N ASP A 269 -15.90 -2.56 -0.12
CA ASP A 269 -15.67 -1.30 -0.85
C ASP A 269 -15.02 -0.21 0.00
N GLY A 270 -14.95 -0.39 1.30
CA GLY A 270 -14.33 0.56 2.22
C GLY A 270 -13.99 -0.04 3.58
N ALA A 271 -12.79 0.20 4.05
CA ALA A 271 -12.29 -0.33 5.31
C ALA A 271 -12.62 0.54 6.54
N ALA A 272 -12.95 1.82 6.35
CA ALA A 272 -13.17 2.74 7.46
C ALA A 272 -14.27 2.29 8.46
N PRO A 273 -15.43 1.74 8.04
CA PRO A 273 -16.42 1.21 8.99
C PRO A 273 -15.87 0.09 9.85
N TRP A 274 -15.04 -0.79 9.29
CA TRP A 274 -14.43 -1.92 9.99
C TRP A 274 -13.41 -1.46 11.04
N TYR A 275 -12.56 -0.50 10.70
CA TYR A 275 -11.64 0.10 11.66
C TYR A 275 -12.40 0.79 12.81
N ARG A 276 -13.45 1.55 12.50
CA ARG A 276 -14.26 2.22 13.54
C ARG A 276 -15.02 1.25 14.45
N ALA A 277 -15.36 0.05 13.95
CA ALA A 277 -16.00 -1.01 14.73
C ALA A 277 -15.01 -1.77 15.63
N ALA A 278 -13.71 -1.76 15.30
CA ALA A 278 -12.68 -2.51 15.99
C ALA A 278 -12.32 -1.93 17.36
N ASP A 279 -11.89 -2.79 18.29
CA ASP A 279 -11.15 -2.41 19.50
C ASP A 279 -9.65 -2.37 19.24
N LEU A 280 -9.18 -3.26 18.37
CA LEU A 280 -7.77 -3.43 18.03
C LEU A 280 -7.64 -3.85 16.57
N VAL A 281 -6.62 -3.36 15.88
CA VAL A 281 -6.32 -3.77 14.51
C VAL A 281 -5.00 -4.52 14.46
N VAL A 282 -4.95 -5.61 13.68
CA VAL A 282 -3.75 -6.43 13.55
C VAL A 282 -3.35 -6.58 12.09
N LEU A 283 -2.04 -6.47 11.81
CA LEU A 283 -1.47 -6.78 10.50
C LEU A 283 -0.19 -7.61 10.65
N PRO A 284 -0.29 -8.95 10.57
CA PRO A 284 0.82 -9.88 10.82
C PRO A 284 1.64 -10.18 9.55
N SER A 285 1.93 -9.16 8.76
CA SER A 285 2.59 -9.31 7.46
C SER A 285 4.00 -9.89 7.57
N ARG A 286 4.40 -10.69 6.58
CA ARG A 286 5.77 -11.23 6.46
C ARG A 286 6.74 -10.27 5.81
N TRP A 287 6.27 -9.43 4.92
CA TRP A 287 7.05 -8.34 4.28
C TRP A 287 6.14 -7.23 3.78
N GLU A 288 6.63 -6.00 3.88
CA GLU A 288 5.94 -4.77 3.44
C GLU A 288 6.93 -3.72 2.93
N GLY A 289 6.44 -2.75 2.15
CA GLY A 289 7.13 -1.48 2.01
C GLY A 289 6.78 -0.55 3.18
N MET A 290 5.57 -0.02 3.16
CA MET A 290 4.85 0.62 4.26
C MET A 290 3.36 0.42 3.97
N ALA A 291 2.70 -0.41 4.76
CA ALA A 291 1.29 -0.77 4.56
C ALA A 291 0.37 0.42 4.88
N LEU A 292 -0.73 0.56 4.11
CA LEU A 292 -1.75 1.59 4.40
C LEU A 292 -2.67 1.20 5.55
N ALA A 293 -2.99 -0.09 5.69
CA ALA A 293 -3.96 -0.56 6.68
C ALA A 293 -3.66 -0.10 8.13
N PRO A 294 -2.41 -0.14 8.62
CA PRO A 294 -2.08 0.45 9.92
C PRO A 294 -2.32 1.95 9.99
N LEU A 295 -1.94 2.71 8.94
CA LEU A 295 -2.15 4.16 8.89
C LEU A 295 -3.65 4.50 8.90
N GLU A 296 -4.46 3.74 8.18
CA GLU A 296 -5.92 3.87 8.12
C GLU A 296 -6.56 3.57 9.49
N ALA A 297 -6.10 2.51 10.16
CA ALA A 297 -6.56 2.14 11.50
C ALA A 297 -6.22 3.22 12.53
N MET A 298 -4.96 3.68 12.55
CA MET A 298 -4.50 4.76 13.44
C MET A 298 -5.25 6.07 13.16
N ALA A 299 -5.53 6.39 11.90
CA ALA A 299 -6.34 7.54 11.53
C ALA A 299 -7.80 7.44 12.02
N CYS A 300 -8.30 6.21 12.19
CA CYS A 300 -9.59 5.95 12.85
C CYS A 300 -9.51 5.89 14.38
N GLY A 301 -8.37 6.22 14.98
CA GLY A 301 -8.15 6.19 16.42
C GLY A 301 -7.99 4.78 17.00
N ARG A 302 -7.68 3.79 16.18
CA ARG A 302 -7.52 2.40 16.66
C ARG A 302 -6.06 2.08 16.97
N PRO A 303 -5.79 1.41 18.12
CA PRO A 303 -4.48 0.83 18.38
C PRO A 303 -4.20 -0.29 17.38
N VAL A 304 -2.91 -0.52 17.09
CA VAL A 304 -2.48 -1.53 16.13
C VAL A 304 -1.45 -2.47 16.74
N VAL A 305 -1.48 -3.75 16.31
CA VAL A 305 -0.39 -4.70 16.50
C VAL A 305 0.11 -5.14 15.12
N LEU A 306 1.39 -4.96 14.87
CA LEU A 306 2.03 -5.18 13.58
C LEU A 306 3.24 -6.08 13.73
N THR A 307 3.58 -6.82 12.70
CA THR A 307 4.92 -7.42 12.64
C THR A 307 5.98 -6.38 12.28
N ASP A 308 7.17 -6.48 12.85
CA ASP A 308 8.30 -5.57 12.61
C ASP A 308 8.98 -5.88 11.26
N VAL A 309 8.30 -5.52 10.18
CA VAL A 309 8.74 -5.73 8.80
C VAL A 309 8.64 -4.46 7.97
N GLY A 310 9.57 -4.26 7.06
CA GLY A 310 9.57 -3.10 6.17
C GLY A 310 9.47 -1.79 6.92
N GLY A 311 8.53 -0.94 6.50
CA GLY A 311 8.27 0.37 7.13
C GLY A 311 7.32 0.33 8.33
N ALA A 312 7.04 -0.83 8.94
CA ALA A 312 6.12 -0.92 10.07
C ALA A 312 6.58 -0.07 11.26
N ARG A 313 7.88 -0.10 11.59
CA ARG A 313 8.44 0.73 12.63
C ARG A 313 8.37 2.23 12.32
N GLU A 314 8.57 2.58 11.04
CA GLU A 314 8.57 3.97 10.59
C GLU A 314 7.17 4.60 10.51
N CYS A 315 6.11 3.80 10.53
CA CYS A 315 4.74 4.31 10.58
C CYS A 315 4.25 4.59 12.02
N LEU A 316 5.03 4.23 13.04
CA LEU A 316 4.71 4.40 14.46
C LEU A 316 5.51 5.53 15.10
N PRO A 317 4.98 6.19 16.14
CA PRO A 317 5.81 7.02 16.99
C PRO A 317 6.87 6.16 17.71
N PRO A 318 8.13 6.63 17.86
CA PRO A 318 9.24 5.81 18.33
C PRO A 318 8.99 5.08 19.65
N ASP A 319 8.28 5.72 20.55
CA ASP A 319 7.98 5.23 21.90
C ASP A 319 6.71 4.35 22.00
N ALA A 320 5.99 4.14 20.88
CA ALA A 320 4.91 3.17 20.78
C ALA A 320 5.36 1.84 20.13
N ALA A 321 6.58 1.77 19.61
CA ALA A 321 7.07 0.62 18.87
C ALA A 321 6.99 -0.69 19.68
N ASP A 322 7.43 -0.67 20.94
CA ASP A 322 7.44 -1.86 21.80
C ASP A 322 6.02 -2.36 22.18
N ALA A 323 5.04 -1.47 22.15
CA ALA A 323 3.64 -1.82 22.40
C ALA A 323 2.91 -2.34 21.14
N CYS A 324 3.42 -2.03 19.95
CA CYS A 324 2.76 -2.29 18.67
C CYS A 324 3.47 -3.35 17.82
N LEU A 325 4.77 -3.59 18.03
CA LEU A 325 5.55 -4.44 17.14
C LEU A 325 5.87 -5.81 17.74
N VAL A 326 5.73 -6.83 16.92
CA VAL A 326 6.11 -8.21 17.24
C VAL A 326 7.00 -8.80 16.12
N PRO A 327 7.82 -9.82 16.39
CA PRO A 327 8.57 -10.50 15.34
C PRO A 327 7.65 -11.11 14.27
N PRO A 328 8.05 -11.13 12.99
CA PRO A 328 7.28 -11.82 11.96
C PRO A 328 7.33 -13.36 12.16
N ASP A 329 6.23 -14.01 11.76
CA ASP A 329 6.05 -15.47 11.87
C ASP A 329 6.16 -16.04 13.30
N ASP A 330 5.96 -15.22 14.32
CA ASP A 330 5.93 -15.60 15.72
C ASP A 330 4.48 -15.52 16.27
N PRO A 331 3.72 -16.63 16.29
CA PRO A 331 2.36 -16.63 16.79
C PRO A 331 2.28 -16.40 18.31
N ALA A 332 3.28 -16.82 19.09
CA ALA A 332 3.27 -16.64 20.55
C ALA A 332 3.45 -15.15 20.93
N ALA A 333 4.43 -14.48 20.32
CA ALA A 333 4.60 -13.03 20.51
C ALA A 333 3.36 -12.25 20.05
N LEU A 334 2.74 -12.66 18.94
CA LEU A 334 1.52 -12.03 18.43
C LEU A 334 0.34 -12.23 19.40
N ALA A 335 0.16 -13.46 19.93
CA ALA A 335 -0.88 -13.75 20.90
C ALA A 335 -0.70 -12.93 22.20
N ALA A 336 0.53 -12.89 22.74
CA ALA A 336 0.85 -12.12 23.94
C ALA A 336 0.54 -10.62 23.77
N ALA A 337 0.94 -10.02 22.63
CA ALA A 337 0.67 -8.60 22.35
C ALA A 337 -0.83 -8.31 22.23
N LEU A 338 -1.58 -9.16 21.52
CA LEU A 338 -3.03 -9.03 21.38
C LEU A 338 -3.73 -9.17 22.73
N THR A 339 -3.41 -10.21 23.51
CA THR A 339 -4.00 -10.47 24.83
C THR A 339 -3.73 -9.32 25.80
N THR A 340 -2.49 -8.81 25.84
CA THR A 340 -2.12 -7.68 26.69
C THR A 340 -2.97 -6.43 26.40
N LEU A 341 -3.20 -6.12 25.13
CA LEU A 341 -4.03 -4.97 24.77
C LEU A 341 -5.53 -5.25 24.94
N LEU A 342 -6.00 -6.46 24.70
CA LEU A 342 -7.40 -6.81 24.90
C LEU A 342 -7.78 -6.75 26.39
N ALA A 343 -6.90 -7.15 27.29
CA ALA A 343 -7.12 -7.11 28.75
C ALA A 343 -7.07 -5.69 29.35
N ALA A 344 -6.59 -4.68 28.59
CA ALA A 344 -6.36 -3.33 29.12
C ALA A 344 -7.07 -2.24 28.29
N PRO A 345 -8.40 -2.02 28.46
CA PRO A 345 -9.18 -1.04 27.69
C PRO A 345 -8.61 0.38 27.73
N ASP A 346 -8.22 0.87 28.91
CA ASP A 346 -7.68 2.23 29.07
C ASP A 346 -6.36 2.39 28.30
N ARG A 347 -5.49 1.36 28.36
CA ARG A 347 -4.24 1.35 27.60
C ARG A 347 -4.49 1.35 26.11
N ARG A 348 -5.50 0.60 25.64
CA ARG A 348 -5.92 0.62 24.22
C ARG A 348 -6.35 2.01 23.78
N THR A 349 -7.19 2.66 24.58
CA THR A 349 -7.70 4.02 24.31
C THR A 349 -6.58 5.04 24.26
N ALA A 350 -5.69 5.04 25.26
CA ALA A 350 -4.53 5.93 25.29
C ALA A 350 -3.58 5.71 24.10
N LEU A 351 -3.29 4.44 23.78
CA LEU A 351 -2.47 4.10 22.63
C LEU A 351 -3.12 4.55 21.32
N GLY A 352 -4.41 4.31 21.13
CA GLY A 352 -5.16 4.74 19.94
C GLY A 352 -5.13 6.25 19.74
N ALA A 353 -5.33 7.03 20.79
CA ALA A 353 -5.26 8.51 20.75
C ALA A 353 -3.86 8.99 20.32
N ARG A 354 -2.81 8.41 20.88
CA ARG A 354 -1.43 8.74 20.56
C ARG A 354 -1.08 8.41 19.09
N LEU A 355 -1.46 7.24 18.62
CA LEU A 355 -1.25 6.81 17.24
C LEU A 355 -2.02 7.70 16.24
N LEU A 356 -3.22 8.16 16.61
CA LEU A 356 -3.99 9.11 15.82
C LEU A 356 -3.28 10.45 15.68
N GLU A 357 -2.73 10.99 16.76
CA GLU A 357 -1.96 12.23 16.74
C GLU A 357 -0.73 12.11 15.82
N HIS A 358 0.00 11.01 15.95
CA HIS A 358 1.16 10.73 15.10
C HIS A 358 0.78 10.66 13.62
N VAL A 359 -0.25 9.91 13.26
CA VAL A 359 -0.63 9.76 11.86
C VAL A 359 -1.13 11.07 11.25
N ARG A 360 -1.80 11.90 12.02
CA ARG A 360 -2.24 13.24 11.59
C ARG A 360 -1.07 14.18 11.32
N SER A 361 -0.03 14.11 12.13
CA SER A 361 1.15 14.95 11.98
C SER A 361 2.12 14.48 10.91
N ALA A 362 2.31 13.15 10.73
CA ALA A 362 3.36 12.60 9.90
C ALA A 362 2.86 11.98 8.56
N HIS A 363 1.62 11.47 8.51
CA HIS A 363 1.15 10.60 7.42
C HIS A 363 -0.10 11.12 6.68
N ASP A 364 -0.26 12.43 6.52
CA ASP A 364 -1.33 12.97 5.66
C ASP A 364 -1.03 12.72 4.17
N ALA A 365 -1.94 12.05 3.46
CA ALA A 365 -1.79 11.74 2.03
C ALA A 365 -1.57 12.99 1.16
N ARG A 366 -2.06 14.16 1.56
CA ARG A 366 -1.83 15.42 0.84
C ARG A 366 -0.37 15.85 0.90
N ARG A 367 0.33 15.61 2.02
CA ARG A 367 1.78 15.88 2.15
C ARG A 367 2.58 14.95 1.26
N THR A 368 2.27 13.65 1.28
CA THR A 368 2.90 12.66 0.39
C THR A 368 2.70 13.03 -1.09
N ALA A 369 1.48 13.38 -1.49
CA ALA A 369 1.18 13.80 -2.85
C ALA A 369 1.93 15.08 -3.25
N GLY A 370 2.02 16.07 -2.35
CA GLY A 370 2.82 17.28 -2.55
C GLY A 370 4.30 16.99 -2.74
N ALA A 371 4.86 16.09 -1.93
CA ALA A 371 6.25 15.65 -2.06
C ALA A 371 6.51 14.93 -3.40
N VAL A 372 5.58 14.09 -3.86
CA VAL A 372 5.65 13.46 -5.19
C VAL A 372 5.64 14.51 -6.30
N LEU A 373 4.80 15.54 -6.20
CA LEU A 373 4.78 16.65 -7.16
C LEU A 373 6.10 17.43 -7.18
N ASN A 374 6.75 17.60 -6.04
CA ASN A 374 8.07 18.24 -6.00
C ASN A 374 9.13 17.39 -6.72
N VAL A 375 9.12 16.07 -6.55
CA VAL A 375 9.97 15.15 -7.32
C VAL A 375 9.74 15.31 -8.84
N TYR A 376 8.51 15.49 -9.27
CA TYR A 376 8.20 15.71 -10.69
C TYR A 376 8.74 17.05 -11.19
N ARG A 377 8.57 18.13 -10.40
CA ARG A 377 9.11 19.46 -10.75
C ARG A 377 10.63 19.45 -10.88
N GLU A 378 11.33 18.79 -9.95
CA GLU A 378 12.78 18.62 -10.03
C GLU A 378 13.22 17.89 -11.31
N LEU A 379 12.50 16.80 -11.67
CA LEU A 379 12.83 16.04 -12.87
C LEU A 379 12.58 16.78 -14.18
N LEU A 380 11.62 17.69 -14.18
CA LEU A 380 11.23 18.44 -15.37
C LEU A 380 11.97 19.79 -15.48
N ALA A 381 12.49 20.34 -14.39
CA ALA A 381 13.32 21.54 -14.36
C ALA A 381 14.77 21.28 -14.82
N VAL A 382 15.24 20.02 -14.71
CA VAL A 382 16.55 19.60 -15.21
C VAL A 382 16.39 19.17 -16.67
N PRO A 383 17.06 19.83 -17.65
CA PRO A 383 17.07 19.34 -19.03
C PRO A 383 17.54 17.89 -19.05
N PRO A 384 16.97 17.02 -19.92
CA PRO A 384 17.38 15.63 -20.01
C PRO A 384 18.89 15.59 -20.26
N VAL A 385 19.64 15.08 -19.29
CA VAL A 385 21.06 14.79 -19.50
C VAL A 385 21.07 13.69 -20.57
N LEU A 386 21.41 14.08 -21.79
CA LEU A 386 21.79 13.16 -22.83
C LEU A 386 22.93 12.30 -22.24
N THR A 387 22.61 11.11 -21.81
CA THR A 387 23.60 10.07 -21.54
C THR A 387 24.25 9.81 -22.89
N ALA A 388 25.35 10.53 -23.12
CA ALA A 388 26.26 10.23 -24.22
C ALA A 388 26.59 8.74 -24.10
N ALA A 389 26.04 7.96 -25.01
CA ALA A 389 26.51 6.63 -25.26
C ALA A 389 28.03 6.77 -25.51
N ARG A 390 28.81 6.22 -24.58
CA ARG A 390 30.20 5.89 -24.90
C ARG A 390 30.14 4.82 -26.01
N ALA A 391 30.07 5.34 -27.25
CA ALA A 391 30.62 4.66 -28.39
C ALA A 391 32.12 4.93 -28.30
N GLY A 392 32.92 3.91 -28.18
CA GLY A 392 34.37 4.09 -28.24
C GLY A 392 35.10 3.02 -27.44
N ARG A 393 35.37 1.97 -28.12
CA ARG A 393 36.42 0.93 -28.11
C ARG A 393 36.05 -0.42 -27.59
#